data_c119b877852e237077154deb137af089
#
_entry.id   c119b877852e237077154deb137af089
#
_cell.length_a   1.000
_cell.length_b   1.000
_cell.length_c   1.000
_cell.angle_alpha   90.00
_cell.angle_beta   90.00
_cell.angle_gamma   90.00
#
_symmetry.space_group_name_H-M   'P 1'
#
loop_
_entity.id
_entity.type
_entity.pdbx_description
1 polymer ?
#
loop_
_entity_poly.entity_id
_entity_poly.type
_entity_poly.pdbx_seq_one_letter_code
_entity_poly.pdbx_strand_id
1 'polypeptide(L)'
;MAVSVLLLLELGLYASCFVCGIVAAASLTIVQGNFGGLCMLYGRVSYNQSANLIGVQTSTSASLCYFVSAISVMVAVVCFSLSLYWVYAVYMEGEMRRERVWMNLMIVVSGIFLFFLLITGCMLKIGRDSLCDSIAQTVPNITRCDTVQSRKWVSPIQGDRVYTNLHKSETAVWVNFFFWLIIGVLVIVQRRQSSGAKPILTPAGALFGEPGATAAETEPFFNCPPRPQ
;
A
#
# COMPACT_ATOMS: atom_id res chain seq x y z
N MET A 1 3.79 0.03 27.75
CA MET A 1 4.90 0.42 26.84
C MET A 1 4.83 -0.28 25.47
N ALA A 2 4.59 -1.58 25.38
CA ALA A 2 4.54 -2.30 24.09
C ALA A 2 3.45 -1.78 23.10
N VAL A 3 2.26 -1.42 23.60
CA VAL A 3 1.16 -0.88 22.78
C VAL A 3 1.54 0.46 22.15
N SER A 4 2.22 1.33 22.91
CA SER A 4 2.67 2.64 22.40
C SER A 4 3.72 2.50 21.29
N VAL A 5 4.64 1.54 21.40
CA VAL A 5 5.68 1.29 20.39
C VAL A 5 5.05 0.76 19.09
N LEU A 6 4.11 -0.18 19.19
CA LEU A 6 3.42 -0.72 18.03
C LEU A 6 2.64 0.36 17.27
N LEU A 7 1.96 1.23 18.00
CA LEU A 7 1.20 2.34 17.45
C LEU A 7 2.08 3.36 16.73
N LEU A 8 3.24 3.71 17.32
CA LEU A 8 4.23 4.58 16.69
C LEU A 8 4.80 3.95 15.42
N LEU A 9 5.04 2.63 15.43
CA LEU A 9 5.50 1.90 14.25
C LEU A 9 4.48 1.97 13.11
N GLU A 10 3.21 1.73 13.40
CA GLU A 10 2.15 1.79 12.39
C GLU A 10 1.97 3.21 11.84
N LEU A 11 1.97 4.22 12.69
CA LEU A 11 1.88 5.62 12.27
C LEU A 11 3.08 5.97 11.37
N GLY A 12 4.30 5.54 11.74
CA GLY A 12 5.50 5.72 10.94
C GLY A 12 5.41 5.05 9.58
N LEU A 13 4.86 3.83 9.52
CA LEU A 13 4.64 3.13 8.26
C LEU A 13 3.62 3.84 7.36
N TYR A 14 2.48 4.30 7.89
CA TYR A 14 1.50 5.07 7.09
C TYR A 14 2.08 6.39 6.60
N ALA A 15 2.82 7.11 7.43
CA ALA A 15 3.49 8.35 7.02
C ALA A 15 4.52 8.09 5.90
N SER A 16 5.29 7.01 6.00
CA SER A 16 6.25 6.60 4.97
C SER A 16 5.55 6.21 3.66
N CYS A 17 4.45 5.45 3.73
CA CYS A 17 3.63 5.11 2.56
C CYS A 17 3.06 6.36 1.88
N PHE A 18 2.60 7.34 2.66
CA PHE A 18 2.12 8.62 2.14
C PHE A 18 3.21 9.34 1.33
N VAL A 19 4.41 9.48 1.91
CA VAL A 19 5.54 10.13 1.23
C VAL A 19 5.92 9.38 -0.05
N CYS A 20 6.02 8.05 0.00
CA CYS A 20 6.31 7.23 -1.18
C CYS A 20 5.25 7.40 -2.28
N GLY A 21 3.97 7.44 -1.93
CA GLY A 21 2.89 7.65 -2.88
C GLY A 21 2.98 9.02 -3.58
N ILE A 22 3.27 10.09 -2.82
CA ILE A 22 3.49 11.43 -3.38
C ILE A 22 4.72 11.45 -4.30
N VAL A 23 5.84 10.87 -3.88
CA VAL A 23 7.07 10.83 -4.69
C VAL A 23 6.83 10.08 -6.01
N ALA A 24 6.15 8.94 -5.97
CA ALA A 24 5.84 8.16 -7.16
C ALA A 24 4.96 8.93 -8.15
N ALA A 25 3.86 9.51 -7.67
CA ALA A 25 2.94 10.28 -8.49
C ALA A 25 3.60 11.54 -9.07
N ALA A 26 4.28 12.34 -8.24
CA ALA A 26 4.93 13.57 -8.67
C ALA A 26 6.04 13.31 -9.70
N SER A 27 6.89 12.29 -9.47
CA SER A 27 7.98 11.96 -10.40
C SER A 27 7.45 11.56 -11.78
N LEU A 28 6.39 10.77 -11.83
CA LEU A 28 5.79 10.34 -13.09
C LEU A 28 5.06 11.51 -13.79
N THR A 29 4.35 12.35 -13.05
CA THR A 29 3.66 13.54 -13.59
C THR A 29 4.65 14.55 -14.16
N ILE A 30 5.81 14.73 -13.52
CA ILE A 30 6.89 15.61 -14.04
C ILE A 30 7.41 15.06 -15.38
N VAL A 31 7.65 13.75 -15.48
CA VAL A 31 8.08 13.14 -16.76
C VAL A 31 7.03 13.38 -17.84
N GLN A 32 5.77 13.12 -17.54
CA GLN A 32 4.67 13.32 -18.49
C GLN A 32 4.55 14.79 -18.92
N GLY A 33 4.69 15.74 -17.99
CA GLY A 33 4.67 17.19 -18.27
C GLY A 33 5.83 17.59 -19.18
N ASN A 34 7.06 17.12 -18.92
CA ASN A 34 8.25 17.40 -19.71
C ASN A 34 8.17 16.83 -21.14
N PHE A 35 7.34 15.84 -21.36
CA PHE A 35 7.08 15.24 -22.67
C PHE A 35 5.74 15.71 -23.30
N GLY A 36 5.22 16.87 -22.86
CA GLY A 36 4.01 17.45 -23.45
C GLY A 36 2.74 16.62 -23.24
N GLY A 37 2.65 15.90 -22.13
CA GLY A 37 1.52 15.00 -21.80
C GLY A 37 1.66 13.58 -22.35
N LEU A 38 2.74 13.28 -23.08
CA LEU A 38 2.97 11.91 -23.61
C LEU A 38 3.47 10.97 -22.51
N CYS A 39 2.97 9.75 -22.53
CA CYS A 39 3.44 8.71 -21.64
C CYS A 39 4.64 7.97 -22.25
N MET A 40 5.83 8.11 -21.64
CA MET A 40 7.08 7.53 -22.14
C MET A 40 7.32 6.10 -21.63
N LEU A 41 6.45 5.55 -20.79
CA LEU A 41 6.49 4.13 -20.46
C LEU A 41 6.26 3.32 -21.75
N TYR A 42 7.15 2.38 -22.06
CA TYR A 42 7.15 1.61 -23.33
C TYR A 42 7.32 2.49 -24.59
N GLY A 43 7.72 3.76 -24.45
CA GLY A 43 7.97 4.65 -25.57
C GLY A 43 9.19 4.24 -26.39
N ARG A 44 9.22 4.64 -27.65
CA ARG A 44 10.40 4.49 -28.52
C ARG A 44 10.92 5.87 -28.92
N VAL A 45 12.24 5.96 -28.99
CA VAL A 45 12.92 7.18 -29.41
C VAL A 45 13.46 7.05 -30.83
N SER A 46 13.62 8.18 -31.51
CA SER A 46 14.33 8.31 -32.78
C SER A 46 15.55 9.20 -32.59
N TYR A 47 16.62 8.94 -33.30
CA TYR A 47 17.83 9.74 -33.25
C TYR A 47 18.12 10.34 -34.62
N ASN A 48 18.21 11.66 -34.69
CA ASN A 48 18.59 12.39 -35.90
C ASN A 48 20.10 12.62 -35.87
N GLN A 49 20.85 11.90 -36.71
CA GLN A 49 22.29 11.97 -36.77
C GLN A 49 22.79 13.36 -37.24
N SER A 50 22.09 14.01 -38.18
CA SER A 50 22.48 15.30 -38.73
C SER A 50 22.35 16.43 -37.72
N ALA A 51 21.32 16.40 -36.85
CA ALA A 51 21.07 17.42 -35.84
C ALA A 51 21.60 17.03 -34.44
N ASN A 52 22.03 15.78 -34.26
CA ASN A 52 22.45 15.22 -32.98
C ASN A 52 21.36 15.39 -31.87
N LEU A 53 20.09 15.16 -32.26
CA LEU A 53 18.93 15.34 -31.42
C LEU A 53 18.15 14.03 -31.24
N ILE A 54 17.62 13.82 -30.03
CA ILE A 54 16.74 12.69 -29.70
C ILE A 54 15.30 13.17 -29.79
N GLY A 55 14.48 12.46 -30.58
CA GLY A 55 13.04 12.70 -30.68
C GLY A 55 12.22 11.51 -30.16
N VAL A 56 10.94 11.73 -29.96
CA VAL A 56 9.98 10.65 -29.64
C VAL A 56 9.45 10.08 -30.94
N GLN A 57 9.62 8.78 -31.14
CA GLN A 57 9.08 8.06 -32.31
C GLN A 57 7.66 7.58 -32.03
N THR A 58 7.47 6.90 -30.89
CA THR A 58 6.16 6.42 -30.44
C THR A 58 6.04 6.60 -28.94
N SER A 59 4.85 6.95 -28.50
CA SER A 59 4.47 7.02 -27.07
C SER A 59 3.33 6.05 -26.81
N THR A 60 3.22 5.59 -25.58
CA THR A 60 2.08 4.79 -25.12
C THR A 60 0.89 5.71 -24.82
N SER A 61 -0.32 5.13 -24.72
CA SER A 61 -1.50 5.88 -24.32
C SER A 61 -1.29 6.56 -22.96
N ALA A 62 -1.68 7.82 -22.85
CA ALA A 62 -1.59 8.59 -21.60
C ALA A 62 -2.32 7.91 -20.44
N SER A 63 -3.34 7.09 -20.73
CA SER A 63 -4.11 6.33 -19.74
C SER A 63 -3.24 5.44 -18.85
N LEU A 64 -2.14 4.88 -19.37
CA LEU A 64 -1.20 4.05 -18.61
C LEU A 64 -0.51 4.86 -17.51
N CYS A 65 0.03 6.04 -17.86
CA CYS A 65 0.65 6.93 -16.89
C CYS A 65 -0.35 7.46 -15.87
N TYR A 66 -1.57 7.80 -16.32
CA TYR A 66 -2.65 8.21 -15.41
C TYR A 66 -3.06 7.11 -14.44
N PHE A 67 -3.13 5.86 -14.90
CA PHE A 67 -3.43 4.72 -14.03
C PHE A 67 -2.38 4.58 -12.91
N VAL A 68 -1.09 4.56 -13.28
CA VAL A 68 0.02 4.45 -12.32
C VAL A 68 0.02 5.61 -11.32
N SER A 69 -0.19 6.84 -11.82
CA SER A 69 -0.28 8.04 -10.98
C SER A 69 -1.50 7.99 -10.05
N ALA A 70 -2.66 7.59 -10.56
CA ALA A 70 -3.89 7.50 -9.78
C ALA A 70 -3.79 6.49 -8.63
N ILE A 71 -3.21 5.31 -8.87
CA ILE A 71 -2.98 4.32 -7.80
C ILE A 71 -2.05 4.90 -6.72
N SER A 72 -0.96 5.57 -7.12
CA SER A 72 -0.01 6.18 -6.18
C SER A 72 -0.66 7.29 -5.34
N VAL A 73 -1.50 8.13 -5.94
CA VAL A 73 -2.28 9.17 -5.25
C VAL A 73 -3.31 8.56 -4.31
N MET A 74 -4.06 7.53 -4.75
CA MET A 74 -5.04 6.84 -3.90
C MET A 74 -4.38 6.24 -2.65
N VAL A 75 -3.24 5.57 -2.81
CA VAL A 75 -2.48 5.05 -1.67
C VAL A 75 -2.06 6.19 -0.72
N ALA A 76 -1.56 7.30 -1.25
CA ALA A 76 -1.18 8.45 -0.44
C ALA A 76 -2.37 9.03 0.34
N VAL A 77 -3.52 9.22 -0.29
CA VAL A 77 -4.73 9.76 0.35
C VAL A 77 -5.23 8.83 1.46
N VAL A 78 -5.26 7.52 1.21
CA VAL A 78 -5.70 6.54 2.22
C VAL A 78 -4.71 6.50 3.38
N CYS A 79 -3.40 6.48 3.13
CA CYS A 79 -2.39 6.50 4.19
C CYS A 79 -2.47 7.78 5.04
N PHE A 80 -2.70 8.93 4.41
CA PHE A 80 -2.90 10.19 5.11
C PHE A 80 -4.15 10.15 6.00
N SER A 81 -5.28 9.68 5.47
CA SER A 81 -6.53 9.54 6.20
C SER A 81 -6.39 8.58 7.39
N LEU A 82 -5.69 7.46 7.21
CA LEU A 82 -5.39 6.51 8.27
C LEU A 82 -4.47 7.14 9.34
N SER A 83 -3.46 7.89 8.95
CA SER A 83 -2.59 8.60 9.88
C SER A 83 -3.36 9.60 10.74
N LEU A 84 -4.25 10.39 10.13
CA LEU A 84 -5.09 11.32 10.85
C LEU A 84 -6.06 10.61 11.79
N TYR A 85 -6.69 9.53 11.35
CA TYR A 85 -7.58 8.72 12.18
C TYR A 85 -6.84 8.18 13.41
N TRP A 86 -5.62 7.67 13.24
CA TRP A 86 -4.82 7.16 14.35
C TRP A 86 -4.43 8.25 15.35
N VAL A 87 -4.00 9.40 14.86
CA VAL A 87 -3.68 10.56 15.73
C VAL A 87 -4.90 11.01 16.51
N TYR A 88 -6.07 11.13 15.84
CA TYR A 88 -7.33 11.50 16.47
C TYR A 88 -7.75 10.50 17.55
N ALA A 89 -7.72 9.20 17.24
CA ALA A 89 -8.15 8.16 18.15
C ALA A 89 -7.27 8.09 19.41
N VAL A 90 -5.94 8.29 19.27
CA VAL A 90 -5.03 8.37 20.44
C VAL A 90 -5.33 9.59 21.31
N TYR A 91 -5.66 10.72 20.66
CA TYR A 91 -5.94 11.96 21.40
C TYR A 91 -7.25 11.91 22.18
N MET A 92 -8.31 11.28 21.62
CA MET A 92 -9.66 11.31 22.19
C MET A 92 -9.96 10.14 23.14
N GLU A 93 -9.47 8.94 22.88
CA GLU A 93 -9.89 7.74 23.60
C GLU A 93 -8.85 7.21 24.60
N GLY A 94 -7.61 7.69 24.57
CA GLY A 94 -6.54 7.30 25.50
C GLY A 94 -6.17 5.81 25.50
N GLU A 95 -7.09 4.93 25.17
CA GLU A 95 -6.89 3.47 25.07
C GLU A 95 -7.70 2.93 23.88
N MET A 96 -6.99 2.50 22.85
CA MET A 96 -7.60 2.12 21.60
C MET A 96 -8.04 0.66 21.59
N ARG A 97 -9.36 0.46 21.67
CA ARG A 97 -9.97 -0.86 21.47
C ARG A 97 -10.15 -1.12 19.98
N ARG A 98 -9.24 -1.88 19.40
CA ARG A 98 -9.33 -2.32 18.00
C ARG A 98 -10.48 -3.30 17.81
N GLU A 99 -11.56 -2.84 17.19
CA GLU A 99 -12.67 -3.70 16.83
C GLU A 99 -12.25 -4.74 15.76
N ARG A 100 -12.77 -5.94 15.87
CA ARG A 100 -12.48 -7.04 14.92
C ARG A 100 -12.87 -6.67 13.47
N VAL A 101 -13.93 -5.90 13.31
CA VAL A 101 -14.40 -5.41 12.01
C VAL A 101 -13.35 -4.53 11.33
N TRP A 102 -12.75 -3.61 12.10
CA TRP A 102 -11.67 -2.74 11.61
C TRP A 102 -10.44 -3.52 11.13
N MET A 103 -10.02 -4.53 11.90
CA MET A 103 -8.88 -5.37 11.50
C MET A 103 -9.17 -6.15 10.21
N ASN A 104 -10.38 -6.65 10.03
CA ASN A 104 -10.78 -7.34 8.79
C ASN A 104 -10.76 -6.38 7.60
N LEU A 105 -11.29 -5.17 7.76
CA LEU A 105 -11.26 -4.13 6.73
C LEU A 105 -9.82 -3.81 6.32
N MET A 106 -8.92 -3.64 7.29
CA MET A 106 -7.50 -3.34 7.02
C MET A 106 -6.78 -4.46 6.28
N ILE A 107 -7.09 -5.73 6.55
CA ILE A 107 -6.53 -6.87 5.81
C ILE A 107 -6.99 -6.83 4.34
N VAL A 108 -8.28 -6.57 4.08
CA VAL A 108 -8.81 -6.46 2.72
C VAL A 108 -8.17 -5.29 1.98
N VAL A 109 -8.10 -4.12 2.59
CA VAL A 109 -7.47 -2.91 2.01
C VAL A 109 -5.99 -3.17 1.70
N SER A 110 -5.26 -3.81 2.62
CA SER A 110 -3.85 -4.18 2.39
C SER A 110 -3.71 -5.13 1.20
N GLY A 111 -4.58 -6.13 1.09
CA GLY A 111 -4.56 -7.07 -0.04
C GLY A 111 -4.81 -6.38 -1.38
N ILE A 112 -5.78 -5.47 -1.44
CA ILE A 112 -6.09 -4.67 -2.64
C ILE A 112 -4.90 -3.79 -3.03
N PHE A 113 -4.30 -3.06 -2.08
CA PHE A 113 -3.16 -2.20 -2.37
C PHE A 113 -1.91 -3.00 -2.78
N LEU A 114 -1.63 -4.13 -2.13
CA LEU A 114 -0.53 -5.01 -2.55
C LEU A 114 -0.68 -5.47 -3.99
N PHE A 115 -1.90 -5.85 -4.39
CA PHE A 115 -2.17 -6.26 -5.77
C PHE A 115 -1.91 -5.11 -6.77
N PHE A 116 -2.48 -3.93 -6.52
CA PHE A 116 -2.31 -2.79 -7.43
C PHE A 116 -0.88 -2.24 -7.44
N LEU A 117 -0.20 -2.19 -6.30
CA LEU A 117 1.20 -1.75 -6.22
C LEU A 117 2.14 -2.72 -6.95
N LEU A 118 1.87 -4.03 -6.88
CA LEU A 118 2.63 -5.03 -7.63
C LEU A 118 2.49 -4.80 -9.14
N ILE A 119 1.25 -4.66 -9.65
CA ILE A 119 1.01 -4.37 -11.07
C ILE A 119 1.70 -3.07 -11.48
N THR A 120 1.54 -2.01 -10.70
CA THR A 120 2.12 -0.69 -10.97
C THR A 120 3.65 -0.74 -10.98
N GLY A 121 4.26 -1.43 -10.03
CA GLY A 121 5.71 -1.63 -9.96
C GLY A 121 6.25 -2.40 -11.18
N CYS A 122 5.58 -3.48 -11.58
CA CYS A 122 5.93 -4.23 -12.78
C CYS A 122 5.81 -3.37 -14.06
N MET A 123 4.71 -2.61 -14.19
CA MET A 123 4.51 -1.70 -15.33
C MET A 123 5.59 -0.63 -15.43
N LEU A 124 5.97 -0.01 -14.30
CA LEU A 124 7.03 1.00 -14.25
C LEU A 124 8.38 0.40 -14.63
N LYS A 125 8.72 -0.76 -14.07
CA LYS A 125 9.99 -1.44 -14.36
C LYS A 125 10.09 -1.81 -15.83
N ILE A 126 9.13 -2.58 -16.34
CA ILE A 126 9.15 -3.06 -17.73
C ILE A 126 9.05 -1.88 -18.71
N GLY A 127 8.21 -0.88 -18.39
CA GLY A 127 8.06 0.31 -19.24
C GLY A 127 9.33 1.15 -19.33
N ARG A 128 10.06 1.33 -18.21
CA ARG A 128 11.37 1.99 -18.19
C ARG A 128 12.42 1.18 -18.94
N ASP A 129 12.49 -0.13 -18.70
CA ASP A 129 13.47 -1.00 -19.34
C ASP A 129 13.27 -1.02 -20.86
N SER A 130 12.02 -1.08 -21.33
CA SER A 130 11.68 -0.98 -22.76
C SER A 130 12.09 0.37 -23.37
N LEU A 131 11.92 1.47 -22.65
CA LEU A 131 12.41 2.80 -23.09
C LEU A 131 13.94 2.80 -23.17
N CYS A 132 14.63 2.26 -22.17
CA CYS A 132 16.09 2.17 -22.14
C CYS A 132 16.65 1.30 -23.26
N ASP A 133 16.02 0.19 -23.57
CA ASP A 133 16.38 -0.67 -24.69
C ASP A 133 16.25 0.06 -26.04
N SER A 134 15.15 0.80 -26.21
CA SER A 134 14.96 1.63 -27.41
C SER A 134 16.05 2.70 -27.56
N ILE A 135 16.45 3.34 -26.45
CA ILE A 135 17.52 4.34 -26.43
C ILE A 135 18.87 3.70 -26.79
N ALA A 136 19.21 2.56 -26.17
CA ALA A 136 20.46 1.86 -26.42
C ALA A 136 20.62 1.37 -27.87
N GLN A 137 19.50 0.99 -28.51
CA GLN A 137 19.49 0.54 -29.91
C GLN A 137 19.56 1.70 -30.91
N THR A 138 19.03 2.86 -30.56
CA THR A 138 18.84 3.96 -31.52
C THR A 138 19.95 5.02 -31.44
N VAL A 139 20.47 5.29 -30.24
CA VAL A 139 21.42 6.37 -30.00
C VAL A 139 22.84 5.82 -29.93
N PRO A 140 23.77 6.24 -30.81
CA PRO A 140 25.14 5.75 -30.82
C PRO A 140 25.90 6.17 -29.55
N ASN A 141 26.83 5.31 -29.11
CA ASN A 141 27.70 5.54 -27.94
C ASN A 141 26.97 5.70 -26.59
N ILE A 142 25.75 5.15 -26.45
CA ILE A 142 25.06 5.04 -25.17
C ILE A 142 25.10 3.60 -24.70
N THR A 143 25.84 3.33 -23.63
CA THR A 143 25.91 2.03 -22.97
C THR A 143 25.04 1.98 -21.71
N ARG A 144 24.69 3.16 -21.16
CA ARG A 144 23.88 3.30 -19.92
C ARG A 144 22.74 4.28 -20.14
N CYS A 145 21.55 3.88 -19.74
CA CYS A 145 20.33 4.66 -19.95
C CYS A 145 20.34 6.03 -19.21
N ASP A 146 21.05 6.13 -18.09
CA ASP A 146 21.19 7.37 -17.33
C ASP A 146 21.91 8.50 -18.11
N THR A 147 22.80 8.14 -19.04
CA THR A 147 23.55 9.11 -19.86
C THR A 147 22.68 9.81 -20.90
N VAL A 148 21.49 9.31 -21.19
CA VAL A 148 20.55 9.96 -22.13
C VAL A 148 20.10 11.34 -21.64
N GLN A 149 20.11 11.55 -20.33
CA GLN A 149 19.73 12.82 -19.71
C GLN A 149 20.66 13.98 -20.06
N SER A 150 21.92 13.69 -20.42
CA SER A 150 22.89 14.69 -20.85
C SER A 150 22.82 15.04 -22.34
N ARG A 151 21.98 14.31 -23.11
CA ARG A 151 21.82 14.53 -24.56
C ARG A 151 20.73 15.57 -24.83
N LYS A 152 20.83 16.21 -25.99
CA LYS A 152 19.83 17.20 -26.43
C LYS A 152 18.60 16.51 -27.02
N TRP A 153 17.44 16.97 -26.56
CA TRP A 153 16.14 16.50 -27.04
C TRP A 153 15.54 17.55 -28.01
N VAL A 154 14.67 17.07 -28.88
CA VAL A 154 13.94 17.96 -29.82
C VAL A 154 12.97 18.85 -29.02
N SER A 155 13.09 20.18 -29.17
CA SER A 155 12.14 21.10 -28.54
C SER A 155 10.69 20.83 -29.02
N PRO A 156 9.67 20.86 -28.13
CA PRO A 156 9.66 21.37 -26.76
C PRO A 156 9.96 20.31 -25.65
N ILE A 157 10.45 19.14 -26.00
CA ILE A 157 10.66 18.01 -25.08
C ILE A 157 11.88 18.27 -24.20
N GLN A 158 11.74 17.98 -22.89
CA GLN A 158 12.80 18.09 -21.89
C GLN A 158 13.10 16.71 -21.27
N GLY A 159 14.16 16.06 -21.75
CA GLY A 159 14.56 14.74 -21.28
C GLY A 159 15.63 14.71 -20.18
N ASP A 160 16.00 15.88 -19.62
CA ASP A 160 17.15 16.05 -18.72
C ASP A 160 17.08 15.21 -17.44
N ARG A 161 15.90 14.80 -17.00
CA ARG A 161 15.68 14.01 -15.77
C ARG A 161 14.74 12.83 -15.98
N VAL A 162 14.53 12.41 -17.21
CA VAL A 162 13.56 11.35 -17.53
C VAL A 162 13.87 10.04 -16.82
N TYR A 163 15.11 9.57 -16.93
CA TYR A 163 15.54 8.32 -16.29
C TYR A 163 15.49 8.44 -14.76
N THR A 164 16.01 9.53 -14.19
CA THR A 164 16.04 9.75 -12.75
C THR A 164 14.62 9.77 -12.16
N ASN A 165 13.67 10.44 -12.81
CA ASN A 165 12.30 10.52 -12.30
C ASN A 165 11.54 9.20 -12.47
N LEU A 166 11.71 8.48 -13.59
CA LEU A 166 11.14 7.14 -13.76
C LEU A 166 11.69 6.15 -12.73
N HIS A 167 13.00 6.18 -12.49
CA HIS A 167 13.63 5.33 -11.48
C HIS A 167 13.18 5.66 -10.06
N LYS A 168 13.02 6.95 -9.73
CA LYS A 168 12.45 7.38 -8.43
C LYS A 168 11.01 6.91 -8.26
N SER A 169 10.18 7.04 -9.28
CA SER A 169 8.79 6.56 -9.25
C SER A 169 8.73 5.05 -9.02
N GLU A 170 9.52 4.29 -9.77
CA GLU A 170 9.61 2.82 -9.62
C GLU A 170 10.05 2.43 -8.21
N THR A 171 11.16 3.00 -7.74
CA THR A 171 11.70 2.71 -6.39
C THR A 171 10.67 3.04 -5.31
N ALA A 172 10.00 4.19 -5.41
CA ALA A 172 8.99 4.60 -4.43
C ALA A 172 7.78 3.65 -4.40
N VAL A 173 7.35 3.11 -5.55
CA VAL A 173 6.27 2.12 -5.62
C VAL A 173 6.69 0.80 -4.97
N TRP A 174 7.92 0.30 -5.23
CA TRP A 174 8.42 -0.92 -4.60
C TRP A 174 8.59 -0.78 -3.09
N VAL A 175 9.14 0.34 -2.62
CA VAL A 175 9.25 0.63 -1.17
C VAL A 175 7.85 0.67 -0.53
N ASN A 176 6.89 1.30 -1.19
CA ASN A 176 5.51 1.36 -0.73
C ASN A 176 4.85 -0.03 -0.67
N PHE A 177 5.11 -0.89 -1.66
CA PHE A 177 4.68 -2.29 -1.65
C PHE A 177 5.18 -3.04 -0.42
N PHE A 178 6.47 -2.92 -0.09
CA PHE A 178 7.03 -3.58 1.10
C PHE A 178 6.45 -3.02 2.41
N PHE A 179 6.19 -1.72 2.49
CA PHE A 179 5.54 -1.15 3.68
C PHE A 179 4.11 -1.68 3.86
N TRP A 180 3.33 -1.79 2.79
CA TRP A 180 2.00 -2.39 2.84
C TRP A 180 2.03 -3.88 3.21
N LEU A 181 3.06 -4.60 2.78
CA LEU A 181 3.27 -5.99 3.18
C LEU A 181 3.52 -6.09 4.69
N ILE A 182 4.38 -5.23 5.24
CA ILE A 182 4.63 -5.16 6.69
C ILE A 182 3.35 -4.79 7.45
N ILE A 183 2.59 -3.79 7.01
CA ILE A 183 1.31 -3.39 7.61
C ILE A 183 0.34 -4.58 7.61
N GLY A 184 0.18 -5.28 6.49
CA GLY A 184 -0.69 -6.45 6.39
C GLY A 184 -0.30 -7.57 7.37
N VAL A 185 0.99 -7.88 7.47
CA VAL A 185 1.51 -8.88 8.43
C VAL A 185 1.23 -8.44 9.87
N LEU A 186 1.51 -7.18 10.22
CA LEU A 186 1.25 -6.65 11.56
C LEU A 186 -0.23 -6.77 11.95
N VAL A 187 -1.15 -6.42 11.06
CA VAL A 187 -2.59 -6.52 11.31
C VAL A 187 -3.02 -7.98 11.49
N ILE A 188 -2.46 -8.92 10.71
CA ILE A 188 -2.76 -10.35 10.84
C ILE A 188 -2.26 -10.88 12.18
N VAL A 189 -1.05 -10.52 12.61
CA VAL A 189 -0.47 -10.93 13.90
C VAL A 189 -1.32 -10.41 15.05
N GLN A 190 -1.70 -9.15 15.04
CA GLN A 190 -2.56 -8.53 16.06
C GLN A 190 -3.94 -9.21 16.13
N ARG A 191 -4.53 -9.53 14.97
CA ARG A 191 -5.79 -10.26 14.92
C ARG A 191 -5.68 -11.65 15.57
N ARG A 192 -4.59 -12.38 15.35
CA ARG A 192 -4.35 -13.67 15.97
C ARG A 192 -4.20 -13.55 17.49
N GLN A 193 -3.45 -12.56 17.96
CA GLN A 193 -3.27 -12.30 19.39
C GLN A 193 -4.59 -11.95 20.07
N SER A 194 -5.42 -11.10 19.47
CA SER A 194 -6.73 -10.75 20.00
C SER A 194 -7.74 -11.92 19.97
N SER A 195 -7.57 -12.90 19.10
CA SER A 195 -8.39 -14.11 19.06
C SER A 195 -7.95 -15.17 20.10
N GLY A 196 -6.66 -15.20 20.46
CA GLY A 196 -6.11 -16.11 21.47
C GLY A 196 -6.35 -15.65 22.92
N ALA A 197 -6.69 -14.39 23.14
CA ALA A 197 -6.97 -13.81 24.45
C ALA A 197 -8.44 -13.97 24.89
N LYS A 198 -9.19 -14.95 24.38
CA LYS A 198 -10.41 -15.38 25.09
C LYS A 198 -9.95 -16.05 26.39
N PRO A 199 -10.35 -15.54 27.59
CA PRO A 199 -10.14 -16.30 28.80
C PRO A 199 -10.87 -17.63 28.59
N ILE A 200 -10.13 -18.73 28.64
CA ILE A 200 -10.69 -20.02 28.97
C ILE A 200 -11.23 -19.83 30.39
N LEU A 201 -12.52 -19.53 30.51
CA LEU A 201 -13.27 -19.83 31.70
C LEU A 201 -13.22 -21.35 31.82
N THR A 202 -12.12 -21.84 32.36
CA THR A 202 -12.08 -23.15 32.97
C THR A 202 -13.04 -23.02 34.14
N PRO A 203 -14.12 -23.78 34.21
CA PRO A 203 -14.86 -23.90 35.45
C PRO A 203 -13.91 -24.58 36.44
N ALA A 204 -13.22 -23.77 37.24
CA ALA A 204 -12.48 -24.22 38.40
C ALA A 204 -13.53 -24.63 39.43
N GLY A 205 -14.03 -25.85 39.28
CA GLY A 205 -15.08 -26.38 40.12
C GLY A 205 -15.32 -27.91 39.97
N ALA A 206 -14.50 -28.58 39.17
CA ALA A 206 -14.69 -30.04 38.97
C ALA A 206 -13.45 -30.84 39.31
N LEU A 207 -12.80 -30.62 40.45
CA LEU A 207 -11.67 -31.44 40.88
C LEU A 207 -11.66 -31.78 42.39
N PHE A 208 -12.78 -31.67 43.06
CA PHE A 208 -12.96 -32.35 44.35
C PHE A 208 -14.32 -33.02 44.31
N GLY A 209 -14.28 -34.32 43.94
CA GLY A 209 -15.40 -35.21 44.10
C GLY A 209 -15.68 -35.40 45.56
N GLU A 210 -16.90 -35.14 45.96
CA GLU A 210 -17.51 -35.68 47.16
C GLU A 210 -18.55 -36.69 46.71
N PRO A 211 -18.45 -37.98 47.17
CA PRO A 211 -19.41 -39.01 46.80
C PRO A 211 -20.60 -38.97 47.76
N GLY A 212 -21.76 -38.65 47.27
CA GLY A 212 -22.96 -38.93 48.03
C GLY A 212 -24.02 -37.82 48.03
N ALA A 213 -24.89 -37.83 47.04
CA ALA A 213 -26.31 -37.55 47.25
C ALA A 213 -27.07 -37.92 45.97
N THR A 214 -27.89 -38.87 46.15
CA THR A 214 -28.97 -39.46 45.37
C THR A 214 -29.70 -38.50 44.44
N ALA A 215 -30.07 -39.10 43.30
CA ALA A 215 -31.06 -38.60 42.37
C ALA A 215 -32.37 -38.23 43.09
N ALA A 216 -32.82 -37.01 42.85
CA ALA A 216 -34.22 -36.55 42.75
C ALA A 216 -34.22 -35.06 42.71
N GLU A 217 -34.52 -34.49 41.58
CA GLU A 217 -35.58 -33.50 41.46
C GLU A 217 -35.65 -33.01 40.04
N THR A 218 -36.53 -33.62 39.37
CA THR A 218 -37.28 -33.17 38.22
C THR A 218 -38.20 -32.02 38.69
N GLU A 219 -38.22 -30.95 37.91
CA GLU A 219 -39.32 -30.01 37.76
C GLU A 219 -39.59 -28.94 38.83
N PRO A 220 -39.42 -27.69 38.47
CA PRO A 220 -40.27 -26.65 39.05
C PRO A 220 -40.93 -25.77 37.96
N PHE A 221 -41.81 -26.36 37.14
CA PHE A 221 -42.56 -25.56 36.17
C PHE A 221 -44.09 -25.47 36.44
N PHE A 222 -44.63 -26.09 37.50
CA PHE A 222 -46.07 -25.99 37.81
C PHE A 222 -46.34 -25.81 39.31
N ASN A 223 -46.28 -24.59 39.79
CA ASN A 223 -47.00 -24.20 41.00
C ASN A 223 -47.48 -22.75 40.88
N CYS A 224 -48.68 -22.57 40.32
CA CYS A 224 -49.49 -21.39 40.53
C CYS A 224 -50.17 -21.51 41.89
N PRO A 225 -50.09 -20.49 42.78
CA PRO A 225 -50.88 -20.48 44.03
C PRO A 225 -52.36 -20.14 43.72
N PRO A 226 -53.30 -20.74 44.44
CA PRO A 226 -54.73 -20.51 44.27
C PRO A 226 -55.11 -19.13 44.80
N ARG A 227 -56.03 -18.44 44.08
CA ARG A 227 -56.58 -17.13 44.35
C ARG A 227 -57.56 -17.25 45.61
N PRO A 228 -57.51 -16.39 46.65
CA PRO A 228 -58.46 -16.40 47.72
C PRO A 228 -59.80 -15.86 47.24
N GLN A 229 -60.87 -16.54 47.74
CA GLN A 229 -62.26 -16.03 47.67
C GLN A 229 -62.54 -14.92 48.68
#